data_62eb1506b5ca608a82708696e86102fb
#
_entry.id   62eb1506b5ca608a82708696e86102fb
#
_cell.length_a   1.000
_cell.length_b   1.000
_cell.length_c   1.000
_cell.angle_alpha   90.00
_cell.angle_beta   90.00
_cell.angle_gamma   90.00
#
_symmetry.space_group_name_H-M   'P 1'
#
loop_
_entity.id
_entity.type
_entity.pdbx_description
1 polymer ?
#
loop_
_entity_poly.entity_id
_entity_poly.type
_entity_poly.pdbx_seq_one_letter_code
_entity_poly.pdbx_strand_id
1 'polypeptide(L)'
;MIEAFPDAWIEDPALTPETIQLLEPHAGRVTWDAVIHSVADIEALHWPPRTVNVKPSRFGTIERLFATYEYCEQHGIGAYGGGQWELSVGRGHIQLLAALFHPDTPNDVAPGGYNATEPPPDLPASPLTVAPRPTGFAAL
;
A
#
# COMPACT_ATOMS: atom_id res chain seq x y z
N MET A 1 11.03 20.61 -3.55
CA MET A 1 9.91 19.63 -3.55
C MET A 1 9.54 19.20 -2.14
N ILE A 2 10.47 18.72 -1.31
CA ILE A 2 10.20 18.23 0.07
C ILE A 2 9.56 19.32 0.94
N GLU A 3 10.03 20.55 0.85
CA GLU A 3 9.49 21.71 1.59
C GLU A 3 8.13 22.19 1.06
N ALA A 4 7.88 22.03 -0.24
CA ALA A 4 6.63 22.46 -0.87
C ALA A 4 5.44 21.56 -0.52
N PHE A 5 5.71 20.30 -0.10
CA PHE A 5 4.70 19.33 0.27
C PHE A 5 5.11 18.67 1.60
N PRO A 6 4.98 19.37 2.74
CA PRO A 6 5.49 18.91 4.03
C PRO A 6 4.82 17.63 4.54
N ASP A 7 3.58 17.37 4.16
CA ASP A 7 2.79 16.23 4.61
C ASP A 7 2.79 15.05 3.63
N ALA A 8 3.39 15.21 2.44
CA ALA A 8 3.44 14.14 1.45
C ALA A 8 4.47 13.07 1.82
N TRP A 9 4.13 11.82 1.56
CA TRP A 9 5.09 10.73 1.62
C TRP A 9 6.08 10.80 0.47
N ILE A 10 7.27 10.21 0.67
CA ILE A 10 8.35 10.12 -0.32
C ILE A 10 8.55 8.64 -0.60
N GLU A 11 7.95 8.15 -1.68
CA GLU A 11 7.96 6.74 -2.03
C GLU A 11 9.19 6.38 -2.86
N ASP A 12 9.83 5.27 -2.51
CA ASP A 12 10.96 4.65 -3.23
C ASP A 12 12.07 5.63 -3.65
N PRO A 13 12.58 6.48 -2.78
CA PRO A 13 13.65 7.39 -3.17
C PRO A 13 14.92 6.60 -3.50
N ALA A 14 15.62 7.01 -4.55
CA ALA A 14 16.94 6.46 -4.83
C ALA A 14 17.90 6.84 -3.70
N LEU A 15 18.54 5.85 -3.07
CA LEU A 15 19.49 6.05 -1.99
C LEU A 15 20.92 6.14 -2.54
N THR A 16 21.44 7.36 -2.64
CA THR A 16 22.85 7.67 -2.85
C THR A 16 23.40 8.39 -1.61
N PRO A 17 24.70 8.51 -1.44
CA PRO A 17 25.25 9.29 -0.33
C PRO A 17 24.65 10.70 -0.21
N GLU A 18 24.39 11.35 -1.33
CA GLU A 18 23.83 12.70 -1.41
C GLU A 18 22.34 12.69 -1.03
N THR A 19 21.55 11.76 -1.56
CA THR A 19 20.11 11.69 -1.27
C THR A 19 19.84 11.24 0.15
N ILE A 20 20.66 10.35 0.72
CA ILE A 20 20.58 9.95 2.12
C ILE A 20 20.72 11.18 3.03
N GLN A 21 21.73 12.03 2.81
CA GLN A 21 21.93 13.23 3.61
C GLN A 21 20.72 14.19 3.53
N LEU A 22 20.09 14.30 2.36
CA LEU A 22 18.91 15.15 2.16
C LEU A 22 17.65 14.56 2.81
N LEU A 23 17.52 13.23 2.83
CA LEU A 23 16.33 12.52 3.31
C LEU A 23 16.39 12.20 4.81
N GLU A 24 17.56 12.17 5.43
CA GLU A 24 17.74 11.88 6.85
C GLU A 24 16.78 12.67 7.77
N PRO A 25 16.64 14.01 7.62
CA PRO A 25 15.69 14.77 8.42
C PRO A 25 14.22 14.42 8.13
N HIS A 26 13.96 13.72 7.04
CA HIS A 26 12.63 13.37 6.54
C HIS A 26 12.38 11.86 6.50
N ALA A 27 13.27 11.06 7.10
CA ALA A 27 13.21 9.59 7.07
C ALA A 27 11.83 9.05 7.50
N GLY A 28 11.16 9.70 8.45
CA GLY A 28 9.80 9.33 8.86
C GLY A 28 8.70 9.56 7.82
N ARG A 29 9.00 10.18 6.68
CA ARG A 29 8.09 10.37 5.54
C ARG A 29 8.46 9.46 4.37
N VAL A 30 9.59 8.76 4.46
CA VAL A 30 9.99 7.80 3.42
C VAL A 30 9.14 6.55 3.56
N THR A 31 8.60 6.11 2.44
CA THR A 31 7.85 4.86 2.31
C THR A 31 8.40 4.03 1.16
N TRP A 32 8.12 2.75 1.20
CA TRP A 32 8.71 1.78 0.29
C TRP A 32 7.63 0.93 -0.37
N ASP A 33 7.75 0.77 -1.67
CA ASP A 33 6.87 -0.01 -2.52
C ASP A 33 7.63 -1.14 -3.24
N ALA A 34 8.51 -0.77 -4.17
CA ALA A 34 9.10 -1.70 -5.13
C ALA A 34 9.91 -2.82 -4.48
N VAL A 35 10.54 -2.56 -3.36
CA VAL A 35 11.42 -3.50 -2.66
C VAL A 35 10.68 -4.42 -1.70
N ILE A 36 9.41 -4.18 -1.41
CA ILE A 36 8.66 -4.92 -0.38
C ILE A 36 8.00 -6.18 -0.96
N HIS A 37 8.53 -7.35 -0.58
CA HIS A 37 8.04 -8.68 -0.98
C HIS A 37 7.94 -9.64 0.22
N SER A 38 8.47 -9.24 1.38
CA SER A 38 8.50 -10.04 2.59
C SER A 38 8.78 -9.19 3.82
N VAL A 39 8.62 -9.77 5.02
CA VAL A 39 9.04 -9.17 6.29
C VAL A 39 10.55 -8.85 6.26
N ALA A 40 11.38 -9.77 5.73
CA ALA A 40 12.83 -9.56 5.66
C ALA A 40 13.23 -8.32 4.85
N ASP A 41 12.45 -7.96 3.82
CA ASP A 41 12.71 -6.74 3.06
C ASP A 41 12.41 -5.49 3.89
N ILE A 42 11.39 -5.53 4.73
CA ILE A 42 11.06 -4.43 5.67
C ILE A 42 12.19 -4.26 6.69
N GLU A 43 12.70 -5.36 7.23
CA GLU A 43 13.81 -5.36 8.20
C GLU A 43 15.13 -4.87 7.59
N ALA A 44 15.32 -5.06 6.28
CA ALA A 44 16.53 -4.66 5.56
C ALA A 44 16.54 -3.19 5.11
N LEU A 45 15.45 -2.44 5.32
CA LEU A 45 15.37 -1.04 4.90
C LEU A 45 16.41 -0.17 5.61
N HIS A 46 16.92 0.83 4.88
CA HIS A 46 17.94 1.75 5.41
C HIS A 46 17.45 2.51 6.67
N TRP A 47 16.20 2.93 6.68
CA TRP A 47 15.53 3.50 7.85
C TRP A 47 14.33 2.63 8.23
N PRO A 48 14.07 2.45 9.53
CA PRO A 48 12.81 1.82 9.98
C PRO A 48 11.61 2.59 9.39
N PRO A 49 10.74 1.93 8.61
CA PRO A 49 9.63 2.62 7.97
C PRO A 49 8.53 2.95 8.96
N ARG A 50 7.85 4.08 8.78
CA ARG A 50 6.57 4.35 9.45
C ARG A 50 5.39 3.75 8.71
N THR A 51 5.55 3.56 7.40
CA THR A 51 4.54 2.95 6.54
C THR A 51 5.18 2.32 5.31
N VAL A 52 4.54 1.29 4.77
CA VAL A 52 4.98 0.57 3.57
C VAL A 52 3.81 0.28 2.64
N ASN A 53 4.09 0.19 1.34
CA ASN A 53 3.12 -0.25 0.35
C ASN A 53 3.06 -1.78 0.33
N VAL A 54 1.89 -2.34 0.59
CA VAL A 54 1.65 -3.78 0.52
C VAL A 54 0.91 -4.12 -0.76
N LYS A 55 1.61 -4.69 -1.72
CA LYS A 55 1.04 -5.18 -2.98
C LYS A 55 0.88 -6.70 -2.91
N PRO A 56 -0.33 -7.24 -2.69
CA PRO A 56 -0.56 -8.64 -2.35
C PRO A 56 0.09 -9.65 -3.30
N SER A 57 0.11 -9.35 -4.60
CA SER A 57 0.70 -10.23 -5.62
C SER A 57 2.22 -10.44 -5.49
N ARG A 58 2.93 -9.59 -4.74
CA ARG A 58 4.38 -9.72 -4.55
C ARG A 58 4.78 -10.76 -3.50
N PHE A 59 3.89 -11.09 -2.60
CA PHE A 59 4.21 -11.96 -1.45
C PHE A 59 4.18 -13.46 -1.80
N GLY A 60 3.65 -13.82 -2.96
CA GLY A 60 3.60 -15.20 -3.46
C GLY A 60 2.50 -16.04 -2.82
N THR A 61 2.41 -16.13 -1.49
CA THR A 61 1.34 -16.85 -0.79
C THR A 61 0.56 -15.96 0.16
N ILE A 62 -0.68 -16.35 0.46
CA ILE A 62 -1.54 -15.60 1.39
C ILE A 62 -0.99 -15.62 2.83
N GLU A 63 -0.33 -16.69 3.22
CA GLU A 63 0.30 -16.81 4.54
C GLU A 63 1.43 -15.79 4.71
N ARG A 64 2.27 -15.62 3.69
CA ARG A 64 3.34 -14.61 3.70
C ARG A 64 2.79 -13.19 3.71
N LEU A 65 1.73 -12.94 2.96
CA LEU A 65 1.04 -11.65 2.97
C LEU A 65 0.49 -11.34 4.37
N PHE A 66 -0.22 -12.27 4.99
CA PHE A 66 -0.79 -12.07 6.32
C PHE A 66 0.28 -11.96 7.40
N ALA A 67 1.36 -12.73 7.32
CA ALA A 67 2.50 -12.56 8.21
C ALA A 67 3.12 -11.15 8.10
N THR A 68 3.09 -10.54 6.91
CA THR A 68 3.58 -9.17 6.73
C THR A 68 2.62 -8.15 7.37
N TYR A 69 1.32 -8.30 7.22
CA TYR A 69 0.35 -7.43 7.91
C TYR A 69 0.49 -7.56 9.44
N GLU A 70 0.59 -8.77 9.95
CA GLU A 70 0.80 -9.03 11.38
C GLU A 70 2.11 -8.41 11.88
N TYR A 71 3.20 -8.54 11.14
CA TYR A 71 4.47 -7.91 11.45
C TYR A 71 4.33 -6.38 11.52
N CYS A 72 3.70 -5.77 10.54
CA CYS A 72 3.46 -4.32 10.52
C CYS A 72 2.66 -3.87 11.75
N GLU A 73 1.58 -4.57 12.09
CA GLU A 73 0.77 -4.28 13.27
C GLU A 73 1.58 -4.38 14.57
N GLN A 74 2.33 -5.46 14.74
CA GLN A 74 3.16 -5.69 15.93
C GLN A 74 4.25 -4.63 16.13
N HIS A 75 4.75 -4.05 15.03
CA HIS A 75 5.81 -3.04 15.05
C HIS A 75 5.31 -1.60 14.89
N GLY A 76 4.00 -1.38 14.84
CA GLY A 76 3.41 -0.06 14.65
C GLY A 76 3.73 0.57 13.28
N ILE A 77 3.95 -0.28 12.26
CA ILE A 77 4.21 0.15 10.89
C ILE A 77 2.87 0.23 10.16
N GLY A 78 2.54 1.40 9.62
CA GLY A 78 1.37 1.57 8.79
C GLY A 78 1.49 0.83 7.45
N ALA A 79 0.36 0.46 6.88
CA ALA A 79 0.29 -0.08 5.53
C ALA A 79 -0.62 0.78 4.64
N TYR A 80 -0.33 0.81 3.36
CA TYR A 80 -1.26 1.25 2.32
C TYR A 80 -1.19 0.24 1.18
N GLY A 81 -2.26 0.15 0.41
CA GLY A 81 -2.37 -0.86 -0.64
C GLY A 81 -2.00 -0.31 -2.00
N GLY A 82 -1.39 -1.15 -2.79
CA GLY A 82 -1.18 -0.91 -4.20
C GLY A 82 -1.57 -2.13 -5.03
N GLY A 83 -1.86 -1.90 -6.30
CA GLY A 83 -2.05 -2.95 -7.29
C GLY A 83 -0.85 -3.07 -8.22
N GLN A 84 -0.78 -4.26 -8.89
CA GLN A 84 0.15 -4.53 -9.97
C GLN A 84 -0.64 -4.99 -11.16
N TRP A 85 -1.32 -4.40 -11.92
CA TRP A 85 -2.03 -4.87 -13.13
C TRP A 85 -3.03 -6.00 -12.91
N GLU A 86 -3.48 -6.23 -11.66
CA GLU A 86 -4.52 -7.21 -11.37
C GLU A 86 -5.80 -6.86 -12.14
N LEU A 87 -6.40 -7.89 -12.74
CA LEU A 87 -7.63 -7.79 -13.51
C LEU A 87 -8.78 -8.52 -12.80
N SER A 88 -10.00 -8.06 -13.05
CA SER A 88 -11.24 -8.74 -12.64
C SER A 88 -11.22 -9.13 -11.16
N VAL A 89 -11.30 -10.43 -10.82
CA VAL A 89 -11.34 -10.95 -9.45
C VAL A 89 -10.13 -10.52 -8.64
N GLY A 90 -8.93 -10.53 -9.23
CA GLY A 90 -7.70 -10.08 -8.57
C GLY A 90 -7.79 -8.62 -8.12
N ARG A 91 -8.37 -7.74 -8.94
CA ARG A 91 -8.60 -6.34 -8.56
C ARG A 91 -9.58 -6.22 -7.40
N GLY A 92 -10.62 -7.03 -7.37
CA GLY A 92 -11.55 -7.10 -6.23
C GLY A 92 -10.86 -7.57 -4.94
N HIS A 93 -9.96 -8.53 -5.04
CA HIS A 93 -9.21 -9.02 -3.87
C HIS A 93 -8.33 -7.95 -3.24
N ILE A 94 -7.57 -7.18 -4.02
CA ILE A 94 -6.73 -6.11 -3.45
C ILE A 94 -7.56 -4.98 -2.83
N GLN A 95 -8.71 -4.66 -3.39
CA GLN A 95 -9.64 -3.70 -2.79
C GLN A 95 -10.20 -4.20 -1.46
N LEU A 96 -10.55 -5.49 -1.39
CA LEU A 96 -11.04 -6.11 -0.15
C LEU A 96 -9.95 -6.14 0.93
N LEU A 97 -8.72 -6.48 0.57
CA LEU A 97 -7.56 -6.46 1.49
C LEU A 97 -7.28 -5.05 2.00
N ALA A 98 -7.34 -4.04 1.12
CA ALA A 98 -7.18 -2.65 1.52
C ALA A 98 -8.27 -2.23 2.52
N ALA A 99 -9.51 -2.60 2.26
CA ALA A 99 -10.63 -2.29 3.16
C ALA A 99 -10.55 -2.99 4.52
N LEU A 100 -9.89 -4.15 4.60
CA LEU A 100 -9.72 -4.91 5.84
C LEU A 100 -8.54 -4.44 6.68
N PHE A 101 -7.42 -4.12 6.06
CA PHE A 101 -6.15 -3.91 6.76
C PHE A 101 -5.69 -2.46 6.82
N HIS A 102 -6.09 -1.62 5.86
CA HIS A 102 -5.66 -0.22 5.79
C HIS A 102 -6.69 0.69 5.10
N PRO A 103 -7.96 0.71 5.59
CA PRO A 103 -9.06 1.42 4.93
C PRO A 103 -8.86 2.94 4.88
N ASP A 104 -8.15 3.50 5.86
CA ASP A 104 -8.02 4.94 6.07
C ASP A 104 -6.74 5.53 5.46
N THR A 105 -6.03 4.77 4.63
CA THR A 105 -4.78 5.20 4.01
C THR A 105 -4.96 5.50 2.52
N PRO A 106 -4.03 6.24 1.88
CA PRO A 106 -4.11 6.55 0.45
C PRO A 106 -3.79 5.33 -0.42
N ASN A 107 -4.77 4.45 -0.60
CA ASN A 107 -4.63 3.23 -1.37
C ASN A 107 -4.66 3.47 -2.88
N ASP A 108 -3.72 2.90 -3.61
CA ASP A 108 -3.70 2.83 -5.08
C ASP A 108 -4.34 1.51 -5.56
N VAL A 109 -5.59 1.31 -5.22
CA VAL A 109 -6.37 0.10 -5.56
C VAL A 109 -7.69 0.43 -6.27
N ALA A 110 -7.85 1.64 -6.74
CA ALA A 110 -9.09 2.12 -7.34
C ALA A 110 -9.57 1.24 -8.51
N PRO A 111 -10.87 1.06 -8.68
CA PRO A 111 -11.45 0.48 -9.88
C PRO A 111 -11.06 1.26 -11.14
N GLY A 112 -10.97 0.60 -12.30
CA GLY A 112 -10.53 1.24 -13.55
C GLY A 112 -11.34 2.45 -14.00
N GLY A 113 -12.56 2.63 -13.50
CA GLY A 113 -13.41 3.79 -13.82
C GLY A 113 -12.95 5.12 -13.22
N TYR A 114 -12.10 5.11 -12.16
CA TYR A 114 -11.62 6.36 -11.54
C TYR A 114 -10.72 7.20 -12.44
N ASN A 115 -10.06 6.57 -13.41
CA ASN A 115 -9.18 7.25 -14.37
C ASN A 115 -9.92 7.64 -15.65
N ALA A 116 -11.23 7.46 -15.74
CA ALA A 116 -12.01 7.91 -16.87
C ALA A 116 -12.12 9.45 -16.89
N THR A 117 -12.16 10.05 -18.08
CA THR A 117 -12.37 11.50 -18.23
C THR A 117 -13.68 11.96 -17.56
N GLU A 118 -14.69 11.09 -17.60
CA GLU A 118 -15.97 11.24 -16.91
C GLU A 118 -16.19 9.99 -16.06
N PRO A 119 -15.76 9.98 -14.78
CA PRO A 119 -15.94 8.83 -13.91
C PRO A 119 -17.43 8.49 -13.71
N PRO A 120 -17.81 7.20 -13.73
CA PRO A 120 -19.16 6.80 -13.39
C PRO A 120 -19.60 7.30 -11.99
N PRO A 121 -20.87 7.72 -11.82
CA PRO A 121 -21.32 8.31 -10.55
C PRO A 121 -21.43 7.32 -9.39
N ASP A 122 -21.39 6.03 -9.68
CA ASP A 122 -21.58 4.93 -8.73
C ASP A 122 -20.26 4.22 -8.32
N LEU A 123 -19.13 4.86 -8.57
CA LEU A 123 -17.83 4.33 -8.11
C LEU A 123 -17.80 4.25 -6.57
N PRO A 124 -17.22 3.17 -6.00
CA PRO A 124 -17.11 3.02 -4.57
C PRO A 124 -16.37 4.20 -3.93
N ALA A 125 -16.82 4.63 -2.77
CA ALA A 125 -16.11 5.66 -2.01
C ALA A 125 -14.75 5.15 -1.50
N SER A 126 -13.80 6.08 -1.28
CA SER A 126 -12.58 5.82 -0.52
C SER A 126 -12.71 6.53 0.84
N PRO A 127 -12.47 5.86 1.97
CA PRO A 127 -12.07 4.46 2.10
C PRO A 127 -13.14 3.46 1.65
N LEU A 128 -12.69 2.26 1.28
CA LEU A 128 -13.60 1.20 0.85
C LEU A 128 -14.42 0.69 2.05
N THR A 129 -15.72 0.59 1.89
CA THR A 129 -16.58 -0.05 2.91
C THR A 129 -16.81 -1.51 2.53
N VAL A 130 -16.33 -2.43 3.36
CA VAL A 130 -16.59 -3.86 3.17
C VAL A 130 -18.00 -4.18 3.68
N ALA A 131 -18.88 -4.57 2.76
CA ALA A 131 -20.10 -5.27 3.14
C ALA A 131 -19.75 -6.75 3.37
N PRO A 132 -20.02 -7.33 4.55
CA PRO A 132 -19.84 -8.75 4.78
C PRO A 132 -20.62 -9.55 3.73
N ARG A 133 -19.92 -10.40 2.97
CA ARG A 133 -20.55 -11.30 2.00
C ARG A 133 -20.29 -12.74 2.43
N PRO A 134 -21.28 -13.64 2.35
CA PRO A 134 -21.10 -15.04 2.74
C PRO A 134 -20.17 -15.81 1.81
N THR A 135 -19.76 -15.21 0.72
CA THR A 135 -18.93 -15.83 -0.33
C THR A 135 -17.43 -15.56 -0.20
N GLY A 136 -17.00 -14.82 0.83
CA GLY A 136 -15.58 -14.51 1.04
C GLY A 136 -14.96 -13.78 -0.16
N PHE A 137 -13.84 -14.30 -0.66
CA PHE A 137 -13.12 -13.76 -1.81
C PHE A 137 -13.72 -14.15 -3.18
N ALA A 138 -14.96 -14.60 -3.24
CA ALA A 138 -15.61 -14.85 -4.54
C ALA A 138 -15.76 -13.55 -5.35
N ALA A 139 -15.91 -13.71 -6.66
CA ALA A 139 -16.10 -12.58 -7.57
C ALA A 139 -17.27 -11.68 -7.12
N LEU A 140 -17.04 -10.40 -7.16
CA LEU A 140 -18.00 -9.33 -6.87
C LEU A 140 -18.94 -9.14 -8.05
#